data_f4213a35c7a11c377a0f10453c05cad6
#
_entry.id   f4213a35c7a11c377a0f10453c05cad6
#
_cell.length_a   1.000
_cell.length_b   1.000
_cell.length_c   1.000
_cell.angle_alpha   90.00
_cell.angle_beta   90.00
_cell.angle_gamma   90.00
#
_symmetry.space_group_name_H-M   'P 1'
#
loop_
_entity.id
_entity.type
_entity.pdbx_description
1 polymer ?
#
loop_
_entity_poly.entity_id
_entity_poly.type
_entity_poly.pdbx_seq_one_letter_code
_entity_poly.pdbx_strand_id
1 'polypeptide(L)'
;MTDVRSPEEFAIFYRAHYSLILATVGRRLSDHSTAEDVTSEVFRVAWSHYQTGSELTLAWLYAAARNVVGNEYRRNLRSASLNEKVAAHATELLAAPDATGADVRRAMMKLRQADREILFMAYWEDLSGNEIAEILGCKVPTVWVRLNRARSALRTHLDVPLNTAVDALREGAASNG
;
A
#
# COMPACT_ATOMS: atom_id res chain seq x y z
N MET A 1 13.56 1.61 35.87
CA MET A 1 13.14 0.21 35.55
C MET A 1 12.57 0.27 34.14
N THR A 2 13.36 -0.11 33.16
CA THR A 2 12.93 -0.12 31.76
C THR A 2 11.98 -1.30 31.63
N ASP A 3 10.70 -1.02 31.42
CA ASP A 3 9.70 -2.03 31.11
C ASP A 3 10.11 -2.70 29.79
N VAL A 4 10.72 -3.87 29.88
CA VAL A 4 11.13 -4.66 28.72
C VAL A 4 9.86 -5.26 28.17
N ARG A 5 9.26 -4.61 27.18
CA ARG A 5 8.09 -5.13 26.49
C ARG A 5 8.32 -6.53 25.97
N SER A 6 7.32 -7.38 26.18
CA SER A 6 7.45 -8.82 25.94
C SER A 6 7.62 -9.14 24.45
N PRO A 7 8.66 -9.90 24.08
CA PRO A 7 8.79 -10.43 22.74
C PRO A 7 7.58 -11.27 22.30
N GLU A 8 6.90 -11.91 23.25
CA GLU A 8 5.70 -12.73 23.02
C GLU A 8 4.51 -11.88 22.55
N GLU A 9 4.30 -10.71 23.14
CA GLU A 9 3.23 -9.79 22.72
C GLU A 9 3.50 -9.27 21.30
N PHE A 10 4.73 -8.92 20.99
CA PHE A 10 5.10 -8.55 19.62
C PHE A 10 4.92 -9.70 18.63
N ALA A 11 5.24 -10.92 19.02
CA ALA A 11 5.05 -12.10 18.16
C ALA A 11 3.56 -12.37 17.86
N ILE A 12 2.66 -12.07 18.81
CA ILE A 12 1.21 -12.14 18.58
C ILE A 12 0.80 -11.05 17.56
N PHE A 13 1.26 -9.82 17.75
CA PHE A 13 1.00 -8.71 16.83
C PHE A 13 1.54 -9.00 15.42
N TYR A 14 2.77 -9.52 15.33
CA TYR A 14 3.39 -9.93 14.06
C TYR A 14 2.54 -10.96 13.32
N ARG A 15 2.16 -12.07 13.99
CA ARG A 15 1.33 -13.13 13.38
C ARG A 15 -0.03 -12.64 12.95
N ALA A 16 -0.64 -11.74 13.72
CA ALA A 16 -1.96 -11.18 13.40
C ALA A 16 -1.95 -10.29 12.15
N HIS A 17 -0.83 -9.62 11.85
CA HIS A 17 -0.78 -8.58 10.82
C HIS A 17 0.16 -8.89 9.64
N TYR A 18 0.97 -9.96 9.71
CA TYR A 18 1.97 -10.25 8.68
C TYR A 18 1.35 -10.43 7.28
N SER A 19 0.34 -11.27 7.15
CA SER A 19 -0.31 -11.52 5.85
C SER A 19 -0.99 -10.29 5.28
N LEU A 20 -1.60 -9.46 6.14
CA LEU A 20 -2.22 -8.20 5.76
C LEU A 20 -1.19 -7.22 5.20
N ILE A 21 -0.05 -7.06 5.89
CA ILE A 21 1.01 -6.15 5.44
C ILE A 21 1.71 -6.70 4.19
N LEU A 22 1.93 -8.00 4.10
CA LEU A 22 2.49 -8.63 2.88
C LEU A 22 1.59 -8.37 1.67
N ALA A 23 0.28 -8.54 1.81
CA ALA A 23 -0.68 -8.22 0.75
C ALA A 23 -0.68 -6.73 0.40
N THR A 24 -0.60 -5.85 1.41
CA THR A 24 -0.50 -4.39 1.23
C THR A 24 0.76 -3.97 0.47
N VAL A 25 1.91 -4.53 0.83
CA VAL A 25 3.19 -4.29 0.17
C VAL A 25 3.21 -4.89 -1.23
N GLY A 26 2.73 -6.14 -1.38
CA GLY A 26 2.68 -6.85 -2.66
C GLY A 26 1.82 -6.15 -3.73
N ARG A 27 0.75 -5.46 -3.33
CA ARG A 27 -0.03 -4.61 -4.25
C ARG A 27 0.76 -3.41 -4.80
N ARG A 28 1.82 -3.02 -4.13
CA ARG A 28 2.66 -1.85 -4.48
C ARG A 28 3.95 -2.23 -5.18
N LEU A 29 4.42 -3.44 -4.96
CA LEU A 29 5.66 -3.96 -5.54
C LEU A 29 5.35 -5.11 -6.49
N SER A 30 6.07 -5.14 -7.61
CA SER A 30 5.81 -6.13 -8.66
C SER A 30 6.46 -7.49 -8.40
N ASP A 31 7.47 -7.54 -7.55
CA ASP A 31 8.22 -8.75 -7.26
C ASP A 31 7.87 -9.27 -5.86
N HIS A 32 7.48 -10.55 -5.79
CA HIS A 32 7.05 -11.19 -4.54
C HIS A 32 8.21 -11.28 -3.52
N SER A 33 9.40 -11.61 -3.97
CA SER A 33 10.58 -11.68 -3.09
C SER A 33 10.89 -10.31 -2.48
N THR A 34 10.85 -9.25 -3.30
CA THR A 34 11.01 -7.87 -2.83
C THR A 34 9.88 -7.47 -1.86
N ALA A 35 8.65 -7.96 -2.08
CA ALA A 35 7.54 -7.68 -1.17
C ALA A 35 7.74 -8.35 0.20
N GLU A 36 8.26 -9.57 0.24
CA GLU A 36 8.61 -10.27 1.49
C GLU A 36 9.75 -9.57 2.24
N ASP A 37 10.79 -9.15 1.54
CA ASP A 37 11.92 -8.40 2.12
C ASP A 37 11.46 -7.06 2.72
N VAL A 38 10.65 -6.32 1.97
CA VAL A 38 10.07 -5.04 2.42
C VAL A 38 9.13 -5.25 3.61
N THR A 39 8.32 -6.31 3.60
CA THR A 39 7.46 -6.66 4.73
C THR A 39 8.28 -6.98 5.98
N SER A 40 9.34 -7.74 5.84
CA SER A 40 10.27 -8.05 6.93
C SER A 40 10.91 -6.78 7.50
N GLU A 41 11.29 -5.84 6.64
CA GLU A 41 11.81 -4.53 7.05
C GLU A 41 10.76 -3.69 7.79
N VAL A 42 9.49 -3.71 7.36
CA VAL A 42 8.38 -3.04 8.08
C VAL A 42 8.28 -3.57 9.51
N PHE A 43 8.31 -4.88 9.69
CA PHE A 43 8.23 -5.47 11.03
C PHE A 43 9.50 -5.27 11.85
N ARG A 44 10.67 -5.17 11.22
CA ARG A 44 11.92 -4.78 11.90
C ARG A 44 11.81 -3.35 12.47
N VAL A 45 11.26 -2.42 11.68
CA VAL A 45 10.99 -1.03 12.13
C VAL A 45 9.94 -1.03 13.23
N ALA A 46 8.89 -1.85 13.10
CA ALA A 46 7.84 -1.99 14.12
C ALA A 46 8.41 -2.52 15.44
N TRP A 47 9.30 -3.51 15.40
CA TRP A 47 9.99 -4.02 16.58
C TRP A 47 10.80 -2.93 17.28
N SER A 48 11.60 -2.18 16.52
CA SER A 48 12.38 -1.08 17.07
C SER A 48 11.50 -0.02 17.73
N HIS A 49 10.39 0.33 17.10
CA HIS A 49 9.42 1.28 17.66
C HIS A 49 8.75 0.74 18.94
N TYR A 50 8.36 -0.54 18.96
CA TYR A 50 7.80 -1.21 20.12
C TYR A 50 8.76 -1.19 21.33
N GLN A 51 10.04 -1.42 21.08
CA GLN A 51 11.06 -1.38 22.14
C GLN A 51 11.27 0.00 22.78
N THR A 52 10.89 1.09 22.09
CA THR A 52 10.94 2.43 22.70
C THR A 52 9.80 2.73 23.68
N GLY A 53 8.91 1.76 23.92
CA GLY A 53 7.74 1.96 24.77
C GLY A 53 6.52 2.53 24.04
N SER A 54 6.63 2.74 22.72
CA SER A 54 5.55 3.28 21.89
C SER A 54 4.50 2.21 21.56
N GLU A 55 3.24 2.64 21.43
CA GLU A 55 2.14 1.76 21.06
C GLU A 55 2.20 1.41 19.58
N LEU A 56 1.95 0.14 19.25
CA LEU A 56 1.77 -0.33 17.88
C LEU A 56 0.28 -0.38 17.55
N THR A 57 -0.15 0.49 16.65
CA THR A 57 -1.49 0.44 16.05
C THR A 57 -1.40 -0.05 14.60
N LEU A 58 -2.52 -0.54 14.07
CA LEU A 58 -2.59 -0.91 12.67
C LEU A 58 -2.35 0.30 11.76
N ALA A 59 -2.88 1.48 12.11
CA ALA A 59 -2.63 2.71 11.38
C ALA A 59 -1.14 3.08 11.33
N TRP A 60 -0.44 2.95 12.46
CA TRP A 60 1.00 3.13 12.52
C TRP A 60 1.74 2.13 11.60
N LEU A 61 1.32 0.86 11.61
CA LEU A 61 1.93 -0.18 10.78
C LEU A 61 1.74 0.09 9.28
N TYR A 62 0.57 0.57 8.86
CA TYR A 62 0.34 1.03 7.49
C TYR A 62 1.22 2.24 7.12
N ALA A 63 1.38 3.20 8.04
CA ALA A 63 2.26 4.34 7.82
C ALA A 63 3.72 3.90 7.66
N ALA A 64 4.19 2.96 8.49
CA ALA A 64 5.50 2.35 8.39
C ALA A 64 5.68 1.61 7.05
N ALA A 65 4.73 0.77 6.65
CA ALA A 65 4.74 0.05 5.38
C ALA A 65 4.85 1.01 4.18
N ARG A 66 4.03 2.07 4.17
CA ARG A 66 4.09 3.12 3.15
C ARG A 66 5.46 3.79 3.06
N ASN A 67 6.09 4.09 4.20
CA ASN A 67 7.40 4.72 4.25
C ASN A 67 8.51 3.79 3.71
N VAL A 68 8.48 2.51 4.11
CA VAL A 68 9.46 1.51 3.64
C VAL A 68 9.31 1.26 2.14
N VAL A 69 8.08 1.09 1.64
CA VAL A 69 7.80 0.99 0.19
C VAL A 69 8.28 2.23 -0.55
N GLY A 70 8.05 3.43 -0.01
CA GLY A 70 8.53 4.68 -0.61
C GLY A 70 10.06 4.76 -0.68
N ASN A 71 10.78 4.19 0.29
CA ASN A 71 12.24 4.07 0.26
C ASN A 71 12.68 3.11 -0.85
N GLU A 72 11.98 1.98 -1.00
CA GLU A 72 12.25 1.00 -2.05
C GLU A 72 12.07 1.59 -3.45
N TYR A 73 10.98 2.34 -3.70
CA TYR A 73 10.82 3.07 -4.95
C TYR A 73 11.96 4.05 -5.23
N ARG A 74 12.41 4.80 -4.23
CA ARG A 74 13.54 5.73 -4.38
C ARG A 74 14.85 4.98 -4.66
N ARG A 75 15.05 3.82 -4.07
CA ARG A 75 16.21 2.95 -4.32
C ARG A 75 16.21 2.46 -5.77
N ASN A 76 15.05 1.95 -6.24
CA ASN A 76 14.88 1.43 -7.59
C ASN A 76 15.05 2.52 -8.66
N LEU A 77 14.52 3.72 -8.44
CA LEU A 77 14.71 4.86 -9.34
C LEU A 77 16.19 5.25 -9.47
N ARG A 78 16.96 5.21 -8.37
CA ARG A 78 18.41 5.48 -8.41
C ARG A 78 19.18 4.39 -9.16
N SER A 79 18.77 3.14 -9.01
CA SER A 79 19.35 2.01 -9.73
C SER A 79 18.97 2.01 -11.22
N ALA A 80 17.74 2.40 -11.55
CA ALA A 80 17.25 2.50 -12.93
C ALA A 80 17.93 3.62 -13.72
N SER A 81 18.35 4.70 -13.09
CA SER A 81 19.17 5.74 -13.73
C SER A 81 20.57 5.26 -14.13
N LEU A 82 21.00 4.10 -13.60
CA LEU A 82 22.23 3.41 -13.97
C LEU A 82 22.01 2.26 -14.97
N ASN A 83 20.75 1.78 -15.15
CA ASN A 83 20.39 0.70 -16.08
C ASN A 83 19.01 0.96 -16.68
N GLU A 84 18.95 1.30 -17.96
CA GLU A 84 17.75 1.67 -18.74
C GLU A 84 16.66 0.56 -18.91
N LYS A 85 16.64 -0.51 -18.14
CA LYS A 85 15.84 -1.72 -18.43
C LYS A 85 14.79 -2.16 -17.41
N VAL A 86 14.43 -1.37 -16.37
CA VAL A 86 13.54 -1.86 -15.29
C VAL A 86 12.09 -1.36 -15.37
N ALA A 87 11.71 -0.57 -16.38
CA ALA A 87 10.34 -0.06 -16.51
C ALA A 87 9.29 -1.10 -16.97
N ALA A 88 9.68 -2.31 -17.36
CA ALA A 88 8.79 -3.30 -17.97
C ALA A 88 8.13 -4.30 -16.99
N HIS A 89 8.62 -4.43 -15.76
CA HIS A 89 8.18 -5.50 -14.82
C HIS A 89 7.02 -5.13 -13.88
N ALA A 90 6.59 -3.88 -13.85
CA ALA A 90 5.48 -3.45 -12.99
C ALA A 90 4.08 -3.95 -13.45
N THR A 91 3.99 -4.55 -14.63
CA THR A 91 2.72 -4.88 -15.31
C THR A 91 2.24 -6.31 -15.02
N GLU A 92 3.09 -7.20 -14.53
CA GLU A 92 2.82 -8.65 -14.51
C GLU A 92 2.04 -9.15 -13.27
N LEU A 93 2.07 -8.43 -12.16
CA LEU A 93 1.58 -8.92 -10.85
C LEU A 93 0.13 -8.56 -10.52
N LEU A 94 -0.55 -7.91 -11.42
CA LEU A 94 -1.96 -7.61 -11.24
C LEU A 94 -2.79 -8.46 -12.22
N ALA A 95 -2.62 -9.76 -12.22
CA ALA A 95 -3.45 -10.66 -13.00
C ALA A 95 -4.89 -10.64 -12.46
N ALA A 96 -5.76 -9.80 -13.02
CA ALA A 96 -7.20 -9.99 -12.90
C ALA A 96 -7.68 -10.86 -14.06
N PRO A 97 -8.65 -11.73 -13.80
CA PRO A 97 -9.19 -12.63 -14.82
C PRO A 97 -10.09 -11.90 -15.84
N ASP A 98 -10.39 -10.63 -15.67
CA ASP A 98 -11.25 -9.86 -16.56
C ASP A 98 -10.57 -8.64 -17.20
N ALA A 99 -11.05 -8.23 -18.37
CA ALA A 99 -10.50 -7.09 -19.12
C ALA A 99 -10.66 -5.77 -18.34
N THR A 100 -11.74 -5.61 -17.58
CA THR A 100 -12.04 -4.41 -16.79
C THR A 100 -11.00 -4.22 -15.67
N GLY A 101 -10.64 -5.28 -14.98
CA GLY A 101 -9.60 -5.23 -13.95
C GLY A 101 -8.22 -4.88 -14.50
N ALA A 102 -7.88 -5.36 -15.70
CA ALA A 102 -6.62 -5.04 -16.38
C ALA A 102 -6.54 -3.55 -16.77
N ASP A 103 -7.65 -2.97 -17.24
CA ASP A 103 -7.72 -1.55 -17.62
C ASP A 103 -7.58 -0.63 -16.41
N VAL A 104 -8.26 -0.97 -15.31
CA VAL A 104 -8.13 -0.23 -14.05
C VAL A 104 -6.70 -0.26 -13.52
N ARG A 105 -6.03 -1.40 -13.60
CA ARG A 105 -4.63 -1.51 -13.20
C ARG A 105 -3.70 -0.65 -14.04
N ARG A 106 -3.86 -0.69 -15.36
CA ARG A 106 -3.09 0.18 -16.26
C ARG A 106 -3.32 1.66 -15.95
N ALA A 107 -4.57 2.04 -15.67
CA ALA A 107 -4.91 3.39 -15.29
C ALA A 107 -4.28 3.80 -13.94
N MET A 108 -4.30 2.90 -12.95
CA MET A 108 -3.65 3.11 -11.64
C MET A 108 -2.14 3.33 -11.78
N MET A 109 -1.47 2.60 -12.68
CA MET A 109 -0.02 2.76 -12.91
C MET A 109 0.36 4.11 -13.50
N LYS A 110 -0.57 4.78 -14.21
CA LYS A 110 -0.37 6.13 -14.75
C LYS A 110 -0.54 7.25 -13.72
N LEU A 111 -1.10 6.94 -12.54
CA LEU A 111 -1.30 7.92 -11.48
C LEU A 111 0.01 8.27 -10.79
N ARG A 112 0.06 9.49 -10.22
CA ARG A 112 1.11 9.85 -9.26
C ARG A 112 1.05 8.91 -8.06
N GLN A 113 2.19 8.59 -7.48
CA GLN A 113 2.27 7.70 -6.32
C GLN A 113 1.29 8.11 -5.20
N ALA A 114 1.22 9.39 -4.84
CA ALA A 114 0.33 9.86 -3.78
C ALA A 114 -1.16 9.66 -4.08
N ASP A 115 -1.58 9.79 -5.35
CA ASP A 115 -2.96 9.58 -5.77
C ASP A 115 -3.30 8.08 -5.82
N ARG A 116 -2.36 7.24 -6.25
CA ARG A 116 -2.49 5.78 -6.20
C ARG A 116 -2.57 5.25 -4.78
N GLU A 117 -1.71 5.73 -3.87
CA GLU A 117 -1.70 5.33 -2.46
C GLU A 117 -3.02 5.57 -1.75
N ILE A 118 -3.63 6.75 -1.91
CA ILE A 118 -4.90 7.04 -1.24
C ILE A 118 -6.05 6.19 -1.79
N LEU A 119 -6.00 5.81 -3.08
CA LEU A 119 -6.98 4.89 -3.67
C LEU A 119 -6.79 3.47 -3.11
N PHE A 120 -5.55 2.98 -2.96
CA PHE A 120 -5.29 1.70 -2.32
C PHE A 120 -5.87 1.66 -0.90
N MET A 121 -5.59 2.67 -0.08
CA MET A 121 -6.10 2.76 1.29
C MET A 121 -7.63 2.73 1.36
N ALA A 122 -8.30 3.44 0.45
CA ALA A 122 -9.75 3.56 0.48
C ALA A 122 -10.51 2.36 -0.10
N TYR A 123 -9.95 1.66 -1.10
CA TYR A 123 -10.68 0.66 -1.87
C TYR A 123 -10.19 -0.77 -1.72
N TRP A 124 -8.92 -0.98 -1.39
CA TRP A 124 -8.37 -2.33 -1.18
C TRP A 124 -8.11 -2.65 0.28
N GLU A 125 -7.77 -1.63 1.07
CA GLU A 125 -7.49 -1.77 2.49
C GLU A 125 -8.69 -1.41 3.35
N ASP A 126 -9.76 -0.97 2.70
CA ASP A 126 -11.08 -0.61 3.30
C ASP A 126 -10.95 0.32 4.52
N LEU A 127 -9.97 1.22 4.48
CA LEU A 127 -9.70 2.15 5.56
C LEU A 127 -10.69 3.31 5.54
N SER A 128 -11.19 3.66 6.71
CA SER A 128 -12.03 4.83 6.91
C SER A 128 -11.26 6.13 6.67
N GLY A 129 -11.98 7.22 6.41
CA GLY A 129 -11.37 8.54 6.26
C GLY A 129 -10.56 8.99 7.49
N ASN A 130 -10.93 8.54 8.69
CA ASN A 130 -10.18 8.82 9.93
C ASN A 130 -8.86 8.06 9.96
N GLU A 131 -8.86 6.77 9.66
CA GLU A 131 -7.64 5.95 9.59
C GLU A 131 -6.68 6.44 8.51
N ILE A 132 -7.19 6.78 7.32
CA ILE A 132 -6.39 7.38 6.26
C ILE A 132 -5.78 8.72 6.71
N ALA A 133 -6.54 9.55 7.43
CA ALA A 133 -6.06 10.82 7.97
C ALA A 133 -4.90 10.62 8.95
N GLU A 134 -5.03 9.63 9.85
CA GLU A 134 -3.99 9.23 10.79
C GLU A 134 -2.73 8.74 10.06
N ILE A 135 -2.87 7.82 9.11
CA ILE A 135 -1.76 7.27 8.31
C ILE A 135 -1.03 8.37 7.52
N LEU A 136 -1.78 9.32 6.96
CA LEU A 136 -1.23 10.41 6.15
C LEU A 136 -0.78 11.62 6.97
N GLY A 137 -1.00 11.64 8.29
CA GLY A 137 -0.69 12.77 9.16
C GLY A 137 -1.43 14.05 8.75
N CYS A 138 -2.69 13.97 8.35
CA CYS A 138 -3.48 15.10 7.89
C CYS A 138 -4.91 15.08 8.44
N LYS A 139 -5.69 16.14 8.19
CA LYS A 139 -7.08 16.22 8.62
C LYS A 139 -8.01 15.47 7.66
N VAL A 140 -9.13 14.93 8.16
CA VAL A 140 -10.14 14.19 7.37
C VAL A 140 -10.63 14.97 6.14
N PRO A 141 -10.95 16.27 6.20
CA PRO A 141 -11.30 17.04 5.00
C PRO A 141 -10.23 17.00 3.92
N THR A 142 -8.95 16.99 4.29
CA THR A 142 -7.81 16.86 3.35
C THR A 142 -7.81 15.49 2.67
N VAL A 143 -8.18 14.42 3.38
CA VAL A 143 -8.34 13.08 2.80
C VAL A 143 -9.38 13.10 1.68
N TRP A 144 -10.54 13.68 1.94
CA TRP A 144 -11.62 13.75 0.94
C TRP A 144 -11.24 14.56 -0.30
N VAL A 145 -10.54 15.67 -0.13
CA VAL A 145 -10.03 16.48 -1.25
C VAL A 145 -9.02 15.66 -2.08
N ARG A 146 -8.07 15.00 -1.42
CA ARG A 146 -7.07 14.16 -2.10
C ARG A 146 -7.73 12.97 -2.80
N LEU A 147 -8.69 12.31 -2.16
CA LEU A 147 -9.41 11.18 -2.73
C LEU A 147 -10.22 11.59 -3.97
N ASN A 148 -10.91 12.72 -3.92
CA ASN A 148 -11.63 13.25 -5.08
C ASN A 148 -10.70 13.58 -6.25
N ARG A 149 -9.54 14.19 -5.96
CA ARG A 149 -8.51 14.45 -6.98
C ARG A 149 -7.98 13.15 -7.59
N ALA A 150 -7.68 12.16 -6.76
CA ALA A 150 -7.18 10.86 -7.21
C ALA A 150 -8.22 10.12 -8.08
N ARG A 151 -9.50 10.17 -7.71
CA ARG A 151 -10.61 9.64 -8.52
C ARG A 151 -10.72 10.35 -9.87
N SER A 152 -10.63 11.68 -9.87
CA SER A 152 -10.65 12.46 -11.11
C SER A 152 -9.49 12.13 -12.02
N ALA A 153 -8.28 12.00 -11.45
CA ALA A 153 -7.10 11.58 -12.20
C ALA A 153 -7.24 10.15 -12.76
N LEU A 154 -7.82 9.22 -11.98
CA LEU A 154 -8.08 7.86 -12.45
C LEU A 154 -9.04 7.84 -13.64
N ARG A 155 -10.13 8.64 -13.56
CA ARG A 155 -11.10 8.76 -14.67
C ARG A 155 -10.45 9.16 -15.99
N THR A 156 -9.46 10.04 -15.99
CA THR A 156 -8.79 10.48 -17.22
C THR A 156 -8.00 9.37 -17.92
N HIS A 157 -7.78 8.26 -17.23
CA HIS A 157 -7.05 7.10 -17.72
C HIS A 157 -7.92 5.85 -17.92
N LEU A 158 -9.22 5.95 -17.62
CA LEU A 158 -10.19 4.88 -17.79
C LEU A 158 -11.10 5.19 -18.96
N ASP A 159 -11.31 4.21 -19.82
CA ASP A 159 -12.31 4.25 -20.91
C ASP A 159 -13.68 3.76 -20.42
N VAL A 160 -13.84 3.45 -19.14
CA VAL A 160 -15.06 2.92 -18.50
C VAL A 160 -15.56 3.83 -17.37
N PRO A 161 -16.87 3.82 -17.04
CA PRO A 161 -17.42 4.59 -15.93
C PRO A 161 -16.77 4.23 -14.60
N LEU A 162 -16.48 5.23 -13.76
CA LEU A 162 -15.75 5.05 -12.49
C LEU A 162 -16.46 4.08 -11.52
N ASN A 163 -17.78 4.02 -11.52
CA ASN A 163 -18.53 3.10 -10.66
C ASN A 163 -18.22 1.65 -11.00
N THR A 164 -18.21 1.30 -12.28
CA THR A 164 -17.82 -0.03 -12.76
C THR A 164 -16.36 -0.34 -12.42
N ALA A 165 -15.48 0.66 -12.52
CA ALA A 165 -14.08 0.51 -12.16
C ALA A 165 -13.88 0.29 -10.65
N VAL A 166 -14.63 0.99 -9.80
CA VAL A 166 -14.56 0.84 -8.33
C VAL A 166 -15.10 -0.54 -7.88
N ASP A 167 -16.17 -1.00 -8.51
CA ASP A 167 -16.75 -2.33 -8.21
C ASP A 167 -15.77 -3.44 -8.62
N ALA A 168 -15.16 -3.36 -9.80
CA ALA A 168 -14.10 -4.27 -10.24
C ALA A 168 -12.88 -4.26 -9.31
N LEU A 169 -12.54 -3.11 -8.73
CA LEU A 169 -11.47 -2.99 -7.74
C LEU A 169 -11.79 -3.73 -6.44
N ARG A 170 -13.05 -3.68 -5.97
CA ARG A 170 -13.50 -4.38 -4.77
C ARG A 170 -13.60 -5.89 -4.98
N GLU A 171 -14.10 -6.33 -6.12
CA GLU A 171 -14.22 -7.75 -6.48
C GLU A 171 -12.84 -8.42 -6.61
N GLY A 172 -11.87 -7.75 -7.22
CA GLY A 172 -10.50 -8.23 -7.30
C GLY A 172 -9.78 -8.35 -5.94
N ALA A 173 -10.21 -7.59 -4.93
CA ALA A 173 -9.71 -7.71 -3.57
C ALA A 173 -10.28 -8.95 -2.84
N ALA A 174 -11.52 -9.33 -3.14
CA ALA A 174 -12.18 -10.49 -2.52
C ALA A 174 -11.71 -11.82 -3.09
N SER A 175 -11.14 -11.84 -4.30
CA SER A 175 -10.71 -13.06 -5.00
C SER A 175 -9.29 -13.54 -4.65
N ASN A 176 -8.53 -12.75 -3.87
CA ASN A 176 -7.14 -13.03 -3.46
C ASN A 176 -6.97 -13.21 -1.94
N GLY A 177 -8.05 -13.58 -1.23
CA GLY A 177 -8.04 -13.90 0.21
C GLY A 177 -7.96 -15.39 0.50
#